data_4bf00a7a11761e07db7ab6f550964a5c
#
_entry.id   4bf00a7a11761e07db7ab6f550964a5c
#
_cell.length_a   1.000
_cell.length_b   1.000
_cell.length_c   1.000
_cell.angle_alpha   90.00
_cell.angle_beta   90.00
_cell.angle_gamma   90.00
#
_symmetry.space_group_name_H-M   'P 1'
#
loop_
_entity.id
_entity.type
_entity.pdbx_description
1 polymer ?
#
loop_
_entity_poly.entity_id
_entity_poly.type
_entity_poly.pdbx_seq_one_letter_code
_entity_poly.pdbx_strand_id
1 'polypeptide(L)'
;MLKKSILLSLCTALPALAGFAEPTQTIQLQHGQQNTTLTFEADCAVTSAKAHCDCTTLSVSGRKITAKVDTSKFDESVDKTITATTADGKTTTLTMRFELPQAIILSATNIVWKIGSAPTPQVLRITVPAGSPITKVKEAALSGADFTYATAKGRKPGEYTVTITPKSTAKRVRNTLVLKMESADPRFTQRLIYLRVSK
;
A
#
# COMPACT_ATOMS: atom_id res chain seq x y z
N MET A 1 -25.01 37.46 -59.82
CA MET A 1 -23.68 36.86 -59.71
C MET A 1 -23.30 36.85 -58.21
N LEU A 2 -23.46 35.71 -57.51
CA LEU A 2 -23.20 35.55 -56.09
C LEU A 2 -21.77 35.04 -55.93
N LYS A 3 -20.88 35.83 -55.35
CA LYS A 3 -19.53 35.37 -54.96
C LYS A 3 -19.63 34.55 -53.67
N LYS A 4 -19.39 33.25 -53.79
CA LYS A 4 -19.20 32.37 -52.60
C LYS A 4 -17.80 32.59 -52.03
N SER A 5 -17.72 33.25 -50.86
CA SER A 5 -16.51 33.28 -50.07
C SER A 5 -16.34 31.94 -49.36
N ILE A 6 -15.27 31.22 -49.70
CA ILE A 6 -14.85 30.02 -48.97
C ILE A 6 -13.99 30.49 -47.82
N LEU A 7 -14.51 30.40 -46.57
CA LEU A 7 -13.72 30.55 -45.39
C LEU A 7 -12.90 29.27 -45.19
N LEU A 8 -11.60 29.37 -45.44
CA LEU A 8 -10.63 28.33 -45.11
C LEU A 8 -10.37 28.42 -43.61
N SER A 9 -11.01 27.53 -42.85
CA SER A 9 -10.76 27.36 -41.42
C SER A 9 -9.38 26.73 -41.24
N LEU A 10 -8.39 27.55 -40.90
CA LEU A 10 -7.05 27.09 -40.58
C LEU A 10 -7.10 26.45 -39.19
N CYS A 11 -7.27 25.13 -39.14
CA CYS A 11 -7.14 24.34 -37.92
C CYS A 11 -5.64 24.30 -37.59
N THR A 12 -5.17 25.19 -36.73
CA THR A 12 -3.83 25.09 -36.15
C THR A 12 -3.81 23.88 -35.23
N ALA A 13 -3.36 22.75 -35.75
CA ALA A 13 -3.02 21.58 -34.94
C ALA A 13 -1.82 21.97 -34.06
N LEU A 14 -2.07 22.32 -32.79
CA LEU A 14 -1.02 22.25 -31.78
C LEU A 14 -0.48 20.80 -31.80
N PRO A 15 0.85 20.59 -31.77
CA PRO A 15 1.39 19.26 -31.59
C PRO A 15 0.91 18.75 -30.22
N ALA A 16 -0.13 17.94 -30.20
CA ALA A 16 -0.47 17.15 -29.02
C ALA A 16 0.78 16.32 -28.72
N LEU A 17 1.35 16.47 -27.52
CA LEU A 17 2.36 15.55 -27.03
C LEU A 17 1.68 14.18 -27.03
N ALA A 18 1.91 13.39 -28.08
CA ALA A 18 1.34 12.06 -28.21
C ALA A 18 1.76 11.20 -27.00
N GLY A 19 0.79 10.67 -26.30
CA GLY A 19 1.02 9.94 -25.06
C GLY A 19 -0.28 9.51 -24.40
N PHE A 20 -0.23 9.32 -23.10
CA PHE A 20 -1.40 9.07 -22.25
C PHE A 20 -1.71 10.35 -21.48
N ALA A 21 -2.98 10.77 -21.50
CA ALA A 21 -3.44 11.98 -20.81
C ALA A 21 -3.19 11.89 -19.28
N GLU A 22 -3.40 10.70 -18.71
CA GLU A 22 -3.20 10.42 -17.28
C GLU A 22 -2.34 9.16 -17.12
N PRO A 23 -1.00 9.30 -17.18
CA PRO A 23 -0.10 8.16 -17.05
C PRO A 23 -0.04 7.61 -15.62
N THR A 24 -0.54 8.34 -14.63
CA THR A 24 -0.66 7.89 -13.24
C THR A 24 -2.09 8.04 -12.78
N GLN A 25 -2.68 6.93 -12.28
CA GLN A 25 -4.00 6.95 -11.65
C GLN A 25 -3.90 6.45 -10.22
N THR A 26 -4.55 7.17 -9.29
CA THR A 26 -4.62 6.82 -7.87
C THR A 26 -6.01 6.26 -7.54
N ILE A 27 -6.04 5.10 -6.92
CA ILE A 27 -7.26 4.39 -6.53
C ILE A 27 -7.28 4.26 -5.01
N GLN A 28 -8.35 4.77 -4.40
CA GLN A 28 -8.63 4.55 -2.98
C GLN A 28 -9.29 3.18 -2.84
N LEU A 29 -8.59 2.23 -2.24
CA LEU A 29 -9.13 0.91 -1.93
C LEU A 29 -9.87 0.92 -0.60
N GLN A 30 -10.82 -0.01 -0.47
CA GLN A 30 -11.47 -0.30 0.80
C GLN A 30 -10.94 -1.63 1.36
N HIS A 31 -11.01 -1.80 2.68
CA HIS A 31 -10.70 -3.09 3.28
C HIS A 31 -11.65 -4.18 2.74
N GLY A 32 -11.08 -5.34 2.39
CA GLY A 32 -11.82 -6.44 1.81
C GLY A 32 -12.09 -6.33 0.30
N GLN A 33 -11.74 -5.23 -0.35
CA GLN A 33 -11.84 -5.11 -1.81
C GLN A 33 -10.86 -6.06 -2.49
N GLN A 34 -11.40 -6.97 -3.31
CA GLN A 34 -10.61 -8.03 -3.95
C GLN A 34 -10.19 -7.71 -5.37
N ASN A 35 -10.93 -6.84 -6.06
CA ASN A 35 -10.66 -6.49 -7.45
C ASN A 35 -10.94 -5.03 -7.72
N THR A 36 -10.23 -4.47 -8.67
CA THR A 36 -10.52 -3.15 -9.24
C THR A 36 -10.20 -3.13 -10.72
N THR A 37 -10.77 -2.15 -11.44
CA THR A 37 -10.54 -1.97 -12.86
C THR A 37 -10.17 -0.52 -13.14
N LEU A 38 -9.09 -0.32 -13.90
CA LEU A 38 -8.64 0.99 -14.37
C LEU A 38 -8.66 1.00 -15.89
N THR A 39 -8.79 2.20 -16.44
CA THR A 39 -8.72 2.41 -17.88
C THR A 39 -7.77 3.56 -18.17
N PHE A 40 -6.79 3.31 -19.04
CA PHE A 40 -5.88 4.34 -19.57
C PHE A 40 -6.24 4.60 -21.02
N GLU A 41 -6.29 5.86 -21.40
CA GLU A 41 -6.58 6.28 -22.77
C GLU A 41 -5.38 7.00 -23.39
N ALA A 42 -4.94 6.52 -24.55
CA ALA A 42 -3.85 7.08 -25.31
C ALA A 42 -4.38 8.03 -26.39
N ASP A 43 -3.54 8.96 -26.85
CA ASP A 43 -3.86 9.88 -27.95
C ASP A 43 -3.90 9.15 -29.30
N CYS A 44 -3.20 8.02 -29.45
CA CYS A 44 -3.22 7.19 -30.63
C CYS A 44 -3.36 5.70 -30.26
N ALA A 45 -3.46 4.83 -31.27
CA ALA A 45 -3.66 3.40 -31.06
C ALA A 45 -2.53 2.78 -30.24
N VAL A 46 -2.88 1.92 -29.29
CA VAL A 46 -1.94 1.14 -28.49
C VAL A 46 -1.60 -0.14 -29.25
N THR A 47 -0.32 -0.39 -29.49
CA THR A 47 0.18 -1.57 -30.21
C THR A 47 0.57 -2.70 -29.25
N SER A 48 0.99 -2.38 -28.02
CA SER A 48 1.29 -3.36 -26.98
C SER A 48 1.12 -2.78 -25.59
N ALA A 49 0.81 -3.65 -24.61
CA ALA A 49 0.81 -3.32 -23.20
C ALA A 49 1.26 -4.54 -22.39
N LYS A 50 2.13 -4.31 -21.37
CA LYS A 50 2.66 -5.35 -20.51
C LYS A 50 2.57 -4.91 -19.04
N ALA A 51 1.89 -5.68 -18.21
CA ALA A 51 1.89 -5.51 -16.76
C ALA A 51 3.17 -6.08 -16.14
N HIS A 52 3.64 -5.46 -15.06
CA HIS A 52 4.84 -5.87 -14.32
C HIS A 52 4.52 -6.65 -13.04
N CYS A 53 3.27 -7.15 -12.90
CA CYS A 53 2.88 -8.07 -11.82
C CYS A 53 1.85 -9.08 -12.33
N ASP A 54 1.86 -10.27 -11.74
CA ASP A 54 0.85 -11.32 -12.01
C ASP A 54 -0.54 -10.97 -11.48
N CYS A 55 -0.63 -9.89 -10.69
CA CYS A 55 -1.88 -9.37 -10.13
C CYS A 55 -2.74 -8.62 -11.15
N THR A 56 -2.23 -8.35 -12.37
CA THR A 56 -2.90 -7.50 -13.36
C THR A 56 -3.12 -8.23 -14.67
N THR A 57 -4.37 -8.26 -15.11
CA THR A 57 -4.77 -8.72 -16.46
C THR A 57 -5.10 -7.51 -17.33
N LEU A 58 -4.52 -7.46 -18.53
CA LEU A 58 -4.71 -6.35 -19.48
C LEU A 58 -5.59 -6.77 -20.65
N SER A 59 -6.38 -5.82 -21.13
CA SER A 59 -6.98 -5.86 -22.46
C SER A 59 -6.75 -4.53 -23.18
N VAL A 60 -6.42 -4.61 -24.48
CA VAL A 60 -6.17 -3.44 -25.34
C VAL A 60 -7.24 -3.40 -26.42
N SER A 61 -7.84 -2.24 -26.61
CA SER A 61 -8.84 -1.99 -27.67
C SER A 61 -8.65 -0.58 -28.22
N GLY A 62 -8.10 -0.49 -29.42
CA GLY A 62 -7.79 0.79 -30.08
C GLY A 62 -6.82 1.64 -29.24
N ARG A 63 -7.30 2.76 -28.69
CA ARG A 63 -6.52 3.68 -27.87
C ARG A 63 -6.62 3.38 -26.34
N LYS A 64 -7.38 2.36 -25.98
CA LYS A 64 -7.74 2.09 -24.58
C LYS A 64 -7.05 0.84 -24.05
N ILE A 65 -6.45 0.95 -22.87
CA ILE A 65 -5.96 -0.17 -22.06
C ILE A 65 -6.88 -0.30 -20.85
N THR A 66 -7.47 -1.48 -20.68
CA THR A 66 -8.21 -1.81 -19.46
C THR A 66 -7.38 -2.77 -18.62
N ALA A 67 -7.09 -2.37 -17.37
CA ALA A 67 -6.37 -3.16 -16.41
C ALA A 67 -7.32 -3.67 -15.33
N LYS A 68 -7.49 -4.99 -15.22
CA LYS A 68 -8.18 -5.64 -14.10
C LYS A 68 -7.12 -6.10 -13.10
N VAL A 69 -7.20 -5.62 -11.87
CA VAL A 69 -6.19 -5.85 -10.83
C VAL A 69 -6.81 -6.65 -9.69
N ASP A 70 -6.18 -7.77 -9.35
CA ASP A 70 -6.47 -8.52 -8.13
C ASP A 70 -5.80 -7.81 -6.95
N THR A 71 -6.61 -7.19 -6.09
CA THR A 71 -6.17 -6.45 -4.91
C THR A 71 -6.28 -7.28 -3.62
N SER A 72 -6.66 -8.55 -3.71
CA SER A 72 -6.92 -9.43 -2.56
C SER A 72 -5.69 -9.64 -1.66
N LYS A 73 -4.49 -9.48 -2.21
CA LYS A 73 -3.22 -9.65 -1.49
C LYS A 73 -2.59 -8.33 -1.04
N PHE A 74 -3.22 -7.17 -1.29
CA PHE A 74 -2.67 -5.88 -0.88
C PHE A 74 -3.01 -5.65 0.60
N ASP A 75 -2.00 -5.61 1.44
CA ASP A 75 -2.10 -5.32 2.89
C ASP A 75 -1.56 -3.93 3.26
N GLU A 76 -0.98 -3.22 2.27
CA GLU A 76 -0.52 -1.84 2.34
C GLU A 76 -0.72 -1.13 1.01
N SER A 77 -0.51 0.18 0.98
CA SER A 77 -0.52 0.97 -0.26
C SER A 77 0.65 0.57 -1.15
N VAL A 78 0.37 0.43 -2.46
CA VAL A 78 1.37 -0.09 -3.42
C VAL A 78 1.19 0.53 -4.80
N ASP A 79 2.30 0.78 -5.49
CA ASP A 79 2.32 1.15 -6.90
C ASP A 79 2.54 -0.10 -7.78
N LYS A 80 1.77 -0.20 -8.86
CA LYS A 80 1.94 -1.20 -9.94
C LYS A 80 2.10 -0.48 -11.27
N THR A 81 2.85 -1.07 -12.18
CA THR A 81 3.15 -0.42 -13.45
C THR A 81 2.78 -1.28 -14.65
N ILE A 82 2.47 -0.59 -15.74
CA ILE A 82 2.24 -1.15 -17.06
C ILE A 82 3.18 -0.42 -18.02
N THR A 83 3.90 -1.15 -18.87
CA THR A 83 4.59 -0.55 -20.02
C THR A 83 3.68 -0.65 -21.23
N ALA A 84 3.38 0.48 -21.88
CA ALA A 84 2.54 0.56 -23.04
C ALA A 84 3.29 1.19 -24.23
N THR A 85 3.11 0.65 -25.43
CA THR A 85 3.66 1.19 -26.69
C THR A 85 2.52 1.59 -27.59
N THR A 86 2.61 2.76 -28.20
CA THR A 86 1.64 3.34 -29.11
C THR A 86 2.09 3.22 -30.58
N ALA A 87 1.19 3.42 -31.53
CA ALA A 87 1.45 3.24 -32.97
C ALA A 87 2.51 4.19 -33.54
N ASP A 88 2.79 5.31 -32.88
CA ASP A 88 3.90 6.22 -33.17
C ASP A 88 5.26 5.74 -32.64
N GLY A 89 5.31 4.54 -32.04
CA GLY A 89 6.52 3.90 -31.51
C GLY A 89 6.93 4.38 -30.12
N LYS A 90 6.18 5.28 -29.48
CA LYS A 90 6.48 5.74 -28.13
C LYS A 90 6.12 4.69 -27.09
N THR A 91 7.01 4.55 -26.11
CA THR A 91 6.80 3.67 -24.96
C THR A 91 6.65 4.52 -23.68
N THR A 92 5.57 4.26 -22.94
CA THR A 92 5.24 4.98 -21.71
C THR A 92 5.03 3.99 -20.56
N THR A 93 5.52 4.35 -19.38
CA THR A 93 5.20 3.63 -18.14
C THR A 93 3.95 4.27 -17.53
N LEU A 94 2.89 3.47 -17.40
CA LEU A 94 1.67 3.85 -16.70
C LEU A 94 1.75 3.35 -15.26
N THR A 95 1.38 4.19 -14.32
CA THR A 95 1.42 3.86 -12.88
C THR A 95 0.00 3.78 -12.32
N MET A 96 -0.29 2.67 -11.67
CA MET A 96 -1.49 2.42 -10.88
C MET A 96 -1.10 2.51 -9.42
N ARG A 97 -1.48 3.59 -8.74
CA ARG A 97 -1.24 3.79 -7.31
C ARG A 97 -2.46 3.35 -6.53
N PHE A 98 -2.30 2.35 -5.70
CA PHE A 98 -3.35 1.83 -4.82
C PHE A 98 -3.10 2.34 -3.40
N GLU A 99 -4.03 3.11 -2.87
CA GLU A 99 -3.98 3.61 -1.50
C GLU A 99 -4.97 2.80 -0.65
N LEU A 100 -4.41 2.04 0.31
CA LEU A 100 -5.19 1.24 1.25
C LEU A 100 -5.17 1.92 2.63
N PRO A 101 -6.33 2.16 3.25
CA PRO A 101 -6.39 2.68 4.61
C PRO A 101 -5.62 1.79 5.58
N GLN A 102 -4.94 2.39 6.55
CA GLN A 102 -4.24 1.61 7.56
C GLN A 102 -5.24 0.88 8.47
N ALA A 103 -5.16 -0.45 8.52
CA ALA A 103 -6.00 -1.26 9.40
C ALA A 103 -5.57 -1.13 10.88
N ILE A 104 -4.29 -0.87 11.11
CA ILE A 104 -3.69 -0.69 12.44
C ILE A 104 -2.53 0.29 12.35
N ILE A 105 -2.42 1.17 13.34
CA ILE A 105 -1.31 2.10 13.49
C ILE A 105 -0.48 1.67 14.70
N LEU A 106 0.81 1.45 14.47
CA LEU A 106 1.78 1.08 15.50
C LEU A 106 2.78 2.22 15.68
N SER A 107 3.11 2.59 16.92
CA SER A 107 4.12 3.62 17.18
C SER A 107 5.53 3.18 16.76
N ALA A 108 5.78 1.88 16.67
CA ALA A 108 7.02 1.29 16.16
C ALA A 108 6.80 -0.17 15.73
N THR A 109 7.55 -0.64 14.74
CA THR A 109 7.65 -2.06 14.38
C THR A 109 8.98 -2.67 14.81
N ASN A 110 9.94 -1.82 15.20
CA ASN A 110 11.24 -2.21 15.74
C ASN A 110 11.47 -1.46 17.06
N ILE A 111 11.75 -2.21 18.12
CA ILE A 111 12.04 -1.67 19.45
C ILE A 111 13.44 -2.13 19.83
N VAL A 112 14.32 -1.18 20.16
CA VAL A 112 15.74 -1.43 20.34
C VAL A 112 16.21 -0.91 21.69
N TRP A 113 16.99 -1.72 22.41
CA TRP A 113 17.77 -1.34 23.58
C TRP A 113 19.25 -1.44 23.25
N LYS A 114 20.03 -0.50 23.79
CA LYS A 114 21.48 -0.53 23.61
C LYS A 114 22.09 -1.57 24.57
N ILE A 115 23.07 -2.34 24.11
CA ILE A 115 23.85 -3.27 24.96
C ILE A 115 24.48 -2.50 26.11
N GLY A 116 24.33 -3.02 27.32
CA GLY A 116 24.84 -2.42 28.57
C GLY A 116 24.02 -1.25 29.10
N SER A 117 22.92 -0.84 28.44
CA SER A 117 22.01 0.16 29.00
C SER A 117 21.15 -0.43 30.15
N ALA A 118 20.49 0.43 30.92
CA ALA A 118 19.46 -0.04 31.86
C ALA A 118 18.32 -0.73 31.09
N PRO A 119 17.75 -1.85 31.59
CA PRO A 119 16.64 -2.57 30.96
C PRO A 119 15.30 -1.83 31.17
N THR A 120 15.21 -0.59 30.69
CA THR A 120 14.03 0.26 30.88
C THR A 120 12.85 -0.21 30.03
N PRO A 121 11.61 -0.16 30.55
CA PRO A 121 10.41 -0.45 29.77
C PRO A 121 10.26 0.51 28.59
N GLN A 122 9.84 -0.01 27.43
CA GLN A 122 9.38 0.79 26.29
C GLN A 122 7.92 0.47 25.99
N VAL A 123 7.16 1.49 25.57
CA VAL A 123 5.72 1.37 25.34
C VAL A 123 5.43 1.42 23.84
N LEU A 124 4.91 0.32 23.33
CA LEU A 124 4.30 0.26 22.00
C LEU A 124 2.86 0.75 22.10
N ARG A 125 2.52 1.81 21.38
CA ARG A 125 1.14 2.27 21.24
C ARG A 125 0.54 1.68 19.98
N ILE A 126 -0.71 1.24 20.11
CA ILE A 126 -1.49 0.59 19.05
C ILE A 126 -2.78 1.36 18.93
N THR A 127 -3.11 1.77 17.71
CA THR A 127 -4.41 2.38 17.38
C THR A 127 -5.07 1.59 16.26
N VAL A 128 -6.28 1.14 16.48
CA VAL A 128 -7.17 0.56 15.46
C VAL A 128 -8.10 1.68 15.01
N PRO A 129 -7.94 2.22 13.78
CA PRO A 129 -8.76 3.30 13.28
C PRO A 129 -10.24 2.89 13.15
N ALA A 130 -11.14 3.87 13.17
CA ALA A 130 -12.54 3.64 12.80
C ALA A 130 -12.63 3.13 11.35
N GLY A 131 -13.52 2.16 11.09
CA GLY A 131 -13.63 1.53 9.77
C GLY A 131 -12.58 0.45 9.47
N SER A 132 -11.64 0.19 10.41
CA SER A 132 -10.72 -0.94 10.30
C SER A 132 -11.48 -2.28 10.29
N PRO A 133 -11.00 -3.30 9.53
CA PRO A 133 -11.51 -4.66 9.61
C PRO A 133 -11.14 -5.35 10.93
N ILE A 134 -10.24 -4.76 11.73
CA ILE A 134 -9.84 -5.26 13.04
C ILE A 134 -10.88 -4.83 14.08
N THR A 135 -11.52 -5.79 14.72
CA THR A 135 -12.51 -5.53 15.76
C THR A 135 -11.88 -5.52 17.17
N LYS A 136 -10.77 -6.24 17.34
CA LYS A 136 -10.12 -6.38 18.65
C LYS A 136 -8.65 -6.78 18.53
N VAL A 137 -7.80 -6.19 19.35
CA VAL A 137 -6.46 -6.74 19.66
C VAL A 137 -6.65 -7.77 20.76
N LYS A 138 -6.38 -9.06 20.47
CA LYS A 138 -6.65 -10.18 21.38
C LYS A 138 -5.55 -10.35 22.40
N GLU A 139 -4.36 -10.66 21.92
CA GLU A 139 -3.22 -10.98 22.74
C GLU A 139 -1.90 -10.63 22.05
N ALA A 140 -0.86 -10.55 22.85
CA ALA A 140 0.51 -10.54 22.38
C ALA A 140 1.22 -11.83 22.81
N ALA A 141 2.18 -12.30 22.02
CA ALA A 141 2.99 -13.46 22.34
C ALA A 141 4.46 -13.19 21.98
N LEU A 142 5.39 -13.58 22.84
CA LEU A 142 6.83 -13.48 22.57
C LEU A 142 7.35 -14.78 21.96
N SER A 143 8.26 -14.68 20.99
CA SER A 143 8.95 -15.83 20.40
C SER A 143 10.03 -16.42 21.32
N GLY A 144 10.39 -15.74 22.42
CA GLY A 144 11.44 -16.17 23.35
C GLY A 144 11.28 -15.56 24.74
N ALA A 145 12.14 -15.97 25.65
CA ALA A 145 12.03 -15.66 27.08
C ALA A 145 12.83 -14.44 27.55
N ASP A 146 13.53 -13.74 26.65
CA ASP A 146 14.47 -12.66 27.02
C ASP A 146 13.78 -11.31 27.34
N PHE A 147 12.49 -11.22 27.05
CA PHE A 147 11.67 -10.05 27.35
C PHE A 147 10.46 -10.44 28.18
N THR A 148 9.88 -9.46 28.83
CA THR A 148 8.54 -9.53 29.42
C THR A 148 7.67 -8.47 28.77
N TYR A 149 6.36 -8.65 28.82
CA TYR A 149 5.41 -7.64 28.34
C TYR A 149 4.15 -7.60 29.19
N ALA A 150 3.48 -6.46 29.16
CA ALA A 150 2.15 -6.26 29.73
C ALA A 150 1.29 -5.48 28.75
N THR A 151 0.03 -5.90 28.59
CA THR A 151 -0.94 -5.25 27.69
C THR A 151 -1.97 -4.46 28.50
N ALA A 152 -2.38 -3.30 27.99
CA ALA A 152 -3.46 -2.52 28.54
C ALA A 152 -4.32 -1.91 27.41
N LYS A 153 -5.62 -1.70 27.69
CA LYS A 153 -6.49 -0.90 26.83
C LYS A 153 -6.23 0.58 27.07
N GLY A 154 -6.27 1.37 26.00
CA GLY A 154 -6.21 2.81 26.08
C GLY A 154 -7.52 3.41 26.60
N ARG A 155 -7.54 4.75 26.72
CA ARG A 155 -8.73 5.48 27.19
C ARG A 155 -9.83 5.55 26.13
N LYS A 156 -9.46 5.53 24.85
CA LYS A 156 -10.40 5.60 23.73
C LYS A 156 -10.61 4.21 23.11
N PRO A 157 -11.79 3.94 22.54
CA PRO A 157 -11.99 2.72 21.74
C PRO A 157 -10.92 2.58 20.66
N GLY A 158 -10.42 1.37 20.46
CA GLY A 158 -9.37 1.07 19.47
C GLY A 158 -7.94 1.38 19.94
N GLU A 159 -7.74 2.00 21.09
CA GLU A 159 -6.40 2.25 21.64
C GLU A 159 -5.95 1.12 22.57
N TYR A 160 -4.70 0.69 22.40
CA TYR A 160 -4.04 -0.31 23.25
C TYR A 160 -2.58 0.08 23.46
N THR A 161 -2.00 -0.43 24.53
CA THR A 161 -0.56 -0.32 24.80
C THR A 161 0.02 -1.67 25.13
N VAL A 162 1.27 -1.89 24.73
CA VAL A 162 2.09 -3.02 25.17
C VAL A 162 3.36 -2.45 25.76
N THR A 163 3.55 -2.60 27.06
CA THR A 163 4.79 -2.26 27.75
C THR A 163 5.73 -3.45 27.68
N ILE A 164 6.91 -3.27 27.11
CA ILE A 164 7.88 -4.34 26.85
C ILE A 164 9.16 -4.01 27.60
N THR A 165 9.72 -4.99 28.32
CA THR A 165 10.93 -4.84 29.12
C THR A 165 11.89 -5.98 28.85
N PRO A 166 13.15 -5.72 28.46
CA PRO A 166 14.17 -6.76 28.37
C PRO A 166 14.55 -7.25 29.76
N LYS A 167 14.72 -8.56 29.95
CA LYS A 167 15.22 -9.12 31.22
C LYS A 167 16.68 -8.74 31.46
N SER A 168 17.44 -8.56 30.41
CA SER A 168 18.84 -8.12 30.44
C SER A 168 19.22 -7.43 29.13
N THR A 169 20.11 -6.46 29.24
CA THR A 169 20.73 -5.79 28.08
C THR A 169 22.23 -6.13 27.96
N ALA A 170 22.75 -7.06 28.77
CA ALA A 170 24.18 -7.37 28.81
C ALA A 170 24.73 -7.97 27.52
N LYS A 171 23.88 -8.62 26.71
CA LYS A 171 24.27 -9.28 25.45
C LYS A 171 23.26 -9.02 24.34
N ARG A 172 23.67 -9.25 23.09
CA ARG A 172 22.80 -9.18 21.93
C ARG A 172 21.67 -10.21 22.03
N VAL A 173 20.45 -9.75 21.85
CA VAL A 173 19.24 -10.58 21.86
C VAL A 173 18.32 -10.10 20.74
N ARG A 174 17.57 -11.03 20.15
CA ARG A 174 16.51 -10.77 19.16
C ARG A 174 15.31 -11.63 19.49
N ASN A 175 14.15 -11.01 19.60
CA ASN A 175 12.87 -11.67 19.76
C ASN A 175 11.82 -11.00 18.88
N THR A 176 10.69 -11.65 18.71
CA THR A 176 9.54 -11.11 18.02
C THR A 176 8.35 -11.13 18.98
N LEU A 177 7.66 -10.00 19.06
CA LEU A 177 6.35 -9.90 19.68
C LEU A 177 5.30 -10.02 18.58
N VAL A 178 4.44 -11.02 18.67
CA VAL A 178 3.32 -11.25 17.74
C VAL A 178 2.07 -10.67 18.38
N LEU A 179 1.49 -9.65 17.76
CA LEU A 179 0.16 -9.16 18.11
C LEU A 179 -0.86 -9.99 17.33
N LYS A 180 -1.78 -10.63 18.03
CA LYS A 180 -2.91 -11.35 17.44
C LYS A 180 -4.16 -10.49 17.50
N MET A 181 -4.89 -10.44 16.42
CA MET A 181 -6.06 -9.60 16.25
C MET A 181 -7.25 -10.40 15.74
N GLU A 182 -8.44 -9.98 16.13
CA GLU A 182 -9.67 -10.42 15.51
C GLU A 182 -9.98 -9.49 14.35
N SER A 183 -10.11 -10.06 13.16
CA SER A 183 -10.34 -9.29 11.93
C SER A 183 -11.25 -10.07 10.99
N ALA A 184 -12.15 -9.37 10.31
CA ALA A 184 -12.94 -9.91 9.21
C ALA A 184 -12.07 -10.20 7.96
N ASP A 185 -10.90 -9.56 7.87
CA ASP A 185 -9.95 -9.74 6.78
C ASP A 185 -8.73 -10.53 7.28
N PRO A 186 -8.45 -11.73 6.73
CA PRO A 186 -7.36 -12.60 7.19
C PRO A 186 -5.97 -11.97 7.08
N ARG A 187 -5.79 -10.97 6.22
CA ARG A 187 -4.52 -10.22 6.07
C ARG A 187 -4.13 -9.46 7.33
N PHE A 188 -5.09 -9.15 8.20
CA PHE A 188 -4.91 -8.33 9.40
C PHE A 188 -5.10 -9.09 10.71
N THR A 189 -4.90 -10.42 10.71
CA THR A 189 -5.05 -11.24 11.92
C THR A 189 -3.83 -11.21 12.84
N GLN A 190 -2.67 -10.78 12.33
CA GLN A 190 -1.44 -10.65 13.13
C GLN A 190 -0.53 -9.54 12.62
N ARG A 191 0.30 -9.00 13.55
CA ARG A 191 1.43 -8.11 13.24
C ARG A 191 2.65 -8.49 14.07
N LEU A 192 3.82 -8.37 13.44
CA LEU A 192 5.10 -8.69 14.05
C LEU A 192 5.80 -7.41 14.48
N ILE A 193 6.29 -7.38 15.72
CA ILE A 193 7.13 -6.32 16.25
C ILE A 193 8.48 -6.95 16.62
N TYR A 194 9.54 -6.40 16.07
CA TYR A 194 10.90 -6.90 16.30
C TYR A 194 11.53 -6.23 17.50
N LEU A 195 11.98 -7.04 18.45
CA LEU A 195 12.61 -6.62 19.70
C LEU A 195 14.11 -6.95 19.64
N ARG A 196 14.96 -5.97 19.93
CA ARG A 196 16.40 -6.18 19.85
C ARG A 196 17.13 -5.50 21.00
N VAL A 197 18.15 -6.20 21.54
CA VAL A 197 19.26 -5.61 22.27
C VAL A 197 20.47 -5.62 21.32
N SER A 198 20.98 -4.46 20.96
CA SER A 198 22.07 -4.34 19.99
C SER A 198 22.95 -3.12 20.27
N LYS A 199 24.11 -3.04 19.60
CA LYS A 199 25.00 -1.87 19.65
C LYS A 199 24.31 -0.64 19.09
#